data_2decdc8faa95502bcf69be29748314d2
#
_entry.id   2decdc8faa95502bcf69be29748314d2
#
_cell.length_a   1.000
_cell.length_b   1.000
_cell.length_c   1.000
_cell.angle_alpha   90.00
_cell.angle_beta   90.00
_cell.angle_gamma   90.00
#
_symmetry.space_group_name_H-M   'P 1'
#
loop_
_entity.id
_entity.type
_entity.pdbx_description
1 polymer ?
#
loop_
_entity_poly.entity_id
_entity_poly.type
_entity_poly.pdbx_seq_one_letter_code
_entity_poly.pdbx_strand_id
1 'polypeptide(L)'
;MCPPNRQARPWHGYWTVSVHACHPVVSTRQLSATRSTTLHVLFVCTGNICRSPTAERLALAMAKAAGIPCFDASSAGTRAVVGHPVHPDAERVLVARGGDATNFAARHLTAKIATGADLILTMTRTHRDAVLEVAPQRLRRTFTLLEAARLVTEQNARTVADLANLRPHLDDNNNIDIADPIGQSSEVFAAIGDQIAAALPPIVELCRY
;
A
#
# COMPACT_ATOMS: atom_id res chain seq x y z
N MET A 1 74.70 -34.04 52.93
CA MET A 1 74.59 -35.53 53.06
C MET A 1 73.46 -35.96 52.08
N CYS A 2 73.86 -36.59 51.01
CA CYS A 2 72.96 -37.31 50.11
C CYS A 2 72.68 -38.65 50.64
N PRO A 3 71.55 -39.30 50.36
CA PRO A 3 71.48 -40.47 49.58
C PRO A 3 70.21 -40.57 48.71
N PRO A 4 69.96 -41.72 48.06
CA PRO A 4 70.11 -41.81 46.62
C PRO A 4 68.82 -42.25 45.88
N ASN A 5 68.87 -41.99 44.64
CA ASN A 5 68.25 -42.67 43.49
C ASN A 5 67.44 -43.96 43.72
N ARG A 6 66.15 -43.94 43.25
CA ARG A 6 65.47 -45.14 42.81
C ARG A 6 64.78 -44.91 41.47
N GLN A 7 65.24 -45.64 40.47
CA GLN A 7 64.62 -45.83 39.15
C GLN A 7 63.22 -46.38 39.27
N ALA A 8 62.32 -45.86 38.50
CA ALA A 8 61.02 -46.47 38.24
C ALA A 8 60.67 -46.35 36.76
N ARG A 9 60.22 -47.42 36.24
CA ARG A 9 60.08 -47.93 34.89
C ARG A 9 59.10 -47.11 33.98
N PRO A 10 59.25 -47.19 32.64
CA PRO A 10 58.32 -46.48 31.72
C PRO A 10 57.03 -47.28 31.53
N TRP A 11 55.89 -46.61 31.75
CA TRP A 11 54.60 -47.15 31.38
C TRP A 11 54.26 -46.60 29.94
N HIS A 12 54.26 -47.51 28.95
CA HIS A 12 53.68 -47.30 27.65
C HIS A 12 52.16 -47.41 27.79
N GLY A 13 51.47 -46.26 27.75
CA GLY A 13 50.03 -46.20 27.61
C GLY A 13 49.71 -45.34 26.40
N TYR A 14 49.38 -45.96 25.27
CA TYR A 14 48.84 -45.28 24.10
C TYR A 14 47.46 -44.76 24.40
N TRP A 15 47.33 -43.47 24.59
CA TRP A 15 46.03 -42.81 24.54
C TRP A 15 45.85 -42.23 23.12
N THR A 16 45.04 -42.91 22.32
CA THR A 16 44.53 -42.38 21.09
C THR A 16 43.53 -41.27 21.40
N VAL A 17 43.94 -40.02 21.28
CA VAL A 17 43.05 -38.86 21.33
C VAL A 17 42.26 -38.82 20.05
N SER A 18 41.01 -39.31 20.11
CA SER A 18 40.04 -39.13 19.03
C SER A 18 39.65 -37.65 18.97
N VAL A 19 40.25 -36.93 18.06
CA VAL A 19 39.84 -35.55 17.73
C VAL A 19 38.49 -35.62 17.02
N HIS A 20 37.42 -35.49 17.79
CA HIS A 20 36.12 -35.20 17.23
C HIS A 20 36.17 -33.76 16.68
N ALA A 21 36.25 -33.66 15.36
CA ALA A 21 36.10 -32.41 14.66
C ALA A 21 34.69 -31.86 14.95
N CYS A 22 34.61 -30.88 15.86
CA CYS A 22 33.43 -30.02 15.97
C CYS A 22 33.28 -29.26 14.67
N HIS A 23 32.41 -29.72 13.79
CA HIS A 23 31.94 -28.91 12.67
C HIS A 23 31.06 -27.83 13.28
N PRO A 24 31.34 -26.53 13.00
CA PRO A 24 30.38 -25.50 13.35
C PRO A 24 29.16 -25.73 12.48
N VAL A 25 28.05 -26.09 13.12
CA VAL A 25 26.73 -26.01 12.49
C VAL A 25 26.46 -24.54 12.26
N VAL A 26 26.86 -24.05 11.09
CA VAL A 26 26.39 -22.76 10.59
C VAL A 26 24.91 -22.93 10.30
N SER A 27 24.10 -22.59 11.30
CA SER A 27 22.67 -22.42 11.14
C SER A 27 22.49 -21.26 10.14
N THR A 28 22.41 -21.60 8.87
CA THR A 28 21.86 -20.69 7.86
C THR A 28 20.41 -20.47 8.23
N ARG A 29 20.17 -19.47 9.10
CA ARG A 29 18.86 -18.81 9.16
C ARG A 29 18.59 -18.36 7.72
N GLN A 30 17.81 -19.16 7.02
CA GLN A 30 17.15 -18.71 5.81
C GLN A 30 16.36 -17.47 6.24
N LEU A 31 16.91 -16.30 5.95
CA LEU A 31 16.13 -15.09 5.78
C LEU A 31 15.10 -15.46 4.71
N SER A 32 13.91 -15.81 5.14
CA SER A 32 12.77 -15.88 4.26
C SER A 32 12.71 -14.51 3.61
N ALA A 33 13.11 -14.44 2.36
CA ALA A 33 12.85 -13.28 1.53
C ALA A 33 11.34 -13.10 1.57
N THR A 34 10.87 -12.17 2.40
CA THR A 34 9.50 -11.69 2.33
C THR A 34 9.34 -11.23 0.90
N ARG A 35 8.58 -11.98 0.13
CA ARG A 35 8.13 -11.55 -1.20
C ARG A 35 7.47 -10.20 -0.96
N SER A 36 8.13 -9.14 -1.36
CA SER A 36 7.53 -7.82 -1.43
C SER A 36 6.40 -7.95 -2.44
N THR A 37 5.22 -8.26 -1.95
CA THR A 37 4.02 -8.29 -2.79
C THR A 37 3.67 -6.84 -3.07
N THR A 38 3.68 -6.46 -4.34
CA THR A 38 3.23 -5.13 -4.75
C THR A 38 1.79 -4.93 -4.31
N LEU A 39 1.54 -3.90 -3.52
CA LEU A 39 0.19 -3.53 -3.11
C LEU A 39 -0.47 -2.74 -4.25
N HIS A 40 -1.53 -3.28 -4.81
CA HIS A 40 -2.31 -2.64 -5.86
C HIS A 40 -3.52 -1.91 -5.28
N VAL A 41 -3.54 -0.58 -5.41
CA VAL A 41 -4.63 0.30 -4.96
C VAL A 41 -5.50 0.72 -6.13
N LEU A 42 -6.81 0.49 -6.03
CA LEU A 42 -7.80 0.92 -7.02
C LEU A 42 -8.55 2.16 -6.52
N PHE A 43 -8.47 3.26 -7.26
CA PHE A 43 -9.25 4.47 -7.00
C PHE A 43 -10.54 4.49 -7.83
N VAL A 44 -11.69 4.82 -7.20
CA VAL A 44 -13.00 4.78 -7.87
C VAL A 44 -13.77 6.09 -7.69
N CYS A 45 -14.26 6.64 -8.81
CA CYS A 45 -15.24 7.74 -8.83
C CYS A 45 -16.36 7.45 -9.84
N THR A 46 -17.13 8.45 -10.27
CA THR A 46 -18.21 8.27 -11.26
C THR A 46 -17.64 8.07 -12.66
N GLY A 47 -17.09 9.16 -13.25
CA GLY A 47 -16.72 9.25 -14.67
C GLY A 47 -15.34 8.69 -15.02
N ASN A 48 -14.47 8.47 -14.01
CA ASN A 48 -13.05 8.12 -14.16
C ASN A 48 -12.25 9.12 -15.03
N ILE A 49 -12.62 10.40 -14.99
CA ILE A 49 -11.93 11.46 -15.73
C ILE A 49 -11.41 12.60 -14.85
N CYS A 50 -11.80 12.66 -13.55
CA CYS A 50 -11.38 13.72 -12.62
C CYS A 50 -10.74 13.12 -11.36
N ARG A 51 -11.55 12.87 -10.33
CA ARG A 51 -11.08 12.53 -8.95
C ARG A 51 -10.23 11.27 -8.90
N SER A 52 -10.70 10.16 -9.45
CA SER A 52 -9.97 8.87 -9.37
C SER A 52 -8.68 8.85 -10.18
N PRO A 53 -8.57 9.40 -11.41
CA PRO A 53 -7.29 9.48 -12.10
C PRO A 53 -6.32 10.46 -11.43
N THR A 54 -6.81 11.56 -10.84
CA THR A 54 -5.97 12.47 -10.06
C THR A 54 -5.35 11.73 -8.87
N ALA A 55 -6.14 10.97 -8.12
CA ALA A 55 -5.64 10.17 -7.00
C ALA A 55 -4.64 9.09 -7.45
N GLU A 56 -4.94 8.34 -8.50
CA GLU A 56 -4.05 7.32 -9.08
C GLU A 56 -2.68 7.92 -9.42
N ARG A 57 -2.68 8.97 -10.23
CA ARG A 57 -1.44 9.54 -10.79
C ARG A 57 -0.61 10.26 -9.74
N LEU A 58 -1.25 10.95 -8.78
CA LEU A 58 -0.53 11.56 -7.65
C LEU A 58 0.03 10.49 -6.70
N ALA A 59 -0.71 9.43 -6.40
CA ALA A 59 -0.23 8.36 -5.55
C ALA A 59 1.01 7.67 -6.15
N LEU A 60 1.00 7.39 -7.47
CA LEU A 60 2.16 6.83 -8.19
C LEU A 60 3.37 7.79 -8.15
N ALA A 61 3.15 9.09 -8.36
CA ALA A 61 4.20 10.10 -8.29
C ALA A 61 4.80 10.19 -6.88
N MET A 62 3.96 10.19 -5.84
CA MET A 62 4.37 10.22 -4.44
C MET A 62 5.14 8.95 -4.05
N ALA A 63 4.66 7.77 -4.42
CA ALA A 63 5.34 6.50 -4.16
C ALA A 63 6.72 6.46 -4.81
N LYS A 64 6.82 6.90 -6.06
CA LYS A 64 8.11 7.03 -6.77
C LYS A 64 9.05 7.99 -6.07
N ALA A 65 8.58 9.17 -5.67
CA ALA A 65 9.40 10.17 -4.96
C ALA A 65 9.85 9.66 -3.58
N ALA A 66 9.01 8.89 -2.89
CA ALA A 66 9.31 8.28 -1.60
C ALA A 66 10.16 6.99 -1.69
N GLY A 67 10.50 6.52 -2.89
CA GLY A 67 11.27 5.30 -3.10
C GLY A 67 10.55 4.03 -2.64
N ILE A 68 9.23 3.95 -2.85
CA ILE A 68 8.38 2.79 -2.50
C ILE A 68 8.13 1.95 -3.76
N PRO A 69 8.96 0.92 -4.05
CA PRO A 69 8.89 0.18 -5.31
C PRO A 69 7.72 -0.81 -5.38
N CYS A 70 7.16 -1.18 -4.23
CA CYS A 70 6.06 -2.15 -4.13
C CYS A 70 4.67 -1.50 -4.06
N PHE A 71 4.52 -0.30 -4.61
CA PHE A 71 3.25 0.38 -4.77
C PHE A 71 2.81 0.37 -6.23
N ASP A 72 1.58 -0.04 -6.49
CA ASP A 72 0.92 0.09 -7.78
C ASP A 72 -0.48 0.70 -7.60
N ALA A 73 -0.93 1.48 -8.57
CA ALA A 73 -2.23 2.11 -8.52
C ALA A 73 -2.91 2.12 -9.88
N SER A 74 -4.23 2.07 -9.84
CA SER A 74 -5.06 2.21 -11.02
C SER A 74 -6.39 2.88 -10.65
N SER A 75 -7.20 3.28 -11.64
CA SER A 75 -8.52 3.83 -11.38
C SER A 75 -9.60 3.26 -12.29
N ALA A 76 -10.86 3.42 -11.89
CA ALA A 76 -12.03 3.06 -12.66
C ALA A 76 -13.23 3.95 -12.29
N GLY A 77 -14.26 3.94 -13.11
CA GLY A 77 -15.50 4.69 -12.86
C GLY A 77 -16.72 3.81 -12.76
N THR A 78 -17.64 4.12 -11.85
CA THR A 78 -18.92 3.41 -11.73
C THR A 78 -19.83 3.67 -12.94
N ARG A 79 -19.66 4.84 -13.59
CA ARG A 79 -20.28 5.23 -14.87
C ARG A 79 -19.23 5.96 -15.72
N ALA A 80 -18.15 5.26 -16.04
CA ALA A 80 -16.99 5.83 -16.71
C ALA A 80 -17.33 6.39 -18.11
N VAL A 81 -16.68 7.52 -18.46
CA VAL A 81 -16.62 8.05 -19.82
C VAL A 81 -15.51 7.31 -20.56
N VAL A 82 -15.78 6.06 -20.93
CA VAL A 82 -14.76 5.11 -21.40
C VAL A 82 -13.93 5.64 -22.55
N GLY A 83 -12.60 5.48 -22.47
CA GLY A 83 -11.65 5.92 -23.48
C GLY A 83 -11.26 7.41 -23.40
N HIS A 84 -11.95 8.22 -22.59
CA HIS A 84 -11.62 9.65 -22.47
C HIS A 84 -10.35 9.88 -21.63
N PRO A 85 -9.57 10.93 -21.95
CA PRO A 85 -8.43 11.35 -21.14
C PRO A 85 -8.90 11.94 -19.80
N VAL A 86 -7.96 12.34 -18.97
CA VAL A 86 -8.21 13.16 -17.77
C VAL A 86 -8.87 14.49 -18.21
N HIS A 87 -9.87 14.95 -17.43
CA HIS A 87 -10.54 16.22 -17.68
C HIS A 87 -9.52 17.37 -17.64
N PRO A 88 -9.57 18.36 -18.56
CA PRO A 88 -8.53 19.40 -18.66
C PRO A 88 -8.26 20.17 -17.37
N ASP A 89 -9.30 20.48 -16.56
CA ASP A 89 -9.14 21.13 -15.27
C ASP A 89 -8.46 20.21 -14.24
N ALA A 90 -8.80 18.93 -14.23
CA ALA A 90 -8.17 17.94 -13.38
C ALA A 90 -6.71 17.67 -13.80
N GLU A 91 -6.43 17.67 -15.09
CA GLU A 91 -5.07 17.54 -15.63
C GLU A 91 -4.18 18.71 -15.18
N ARG A 92 -4.66 19.95 -15.27
CA ARG A 92 -3.92 21.12 -14.77
C ARG A 92 -3.57 21.01 -13.30
N VAL A 93 -4.53 20.57 -12.49
CA VAL A 93 -4.33 20.32 -11.06
C VAL A 93 -3.31 19.21 -10.81
N LEU A 94 -3.40 18.12 -11.56
CA LEU A 94 -2.50 16.97 -11.49
C LEU A 94 -1.06 17.35 -11.83
N VAL A 95 -0.85 18.02 -12.97
CA VAL A 95 0.48 18.47 -13.44
C VAL A 95 1.11 19.46 -12.47
N ALA A 96 0.33 20.43 -11.95
CA ALA A 96 0.80 21.40 -10.98
C ALA A 96 1.33 20.73 -9.67
N ARG A 97 0.93 19.50 -9.39
CA ARG A 97 1.36 18.71 -8.22
C ARG A 97 2.36 17.58 -8.57
N GLY A 98 2.93 17.63 -9.77
CA GLY A 98 3.97 16.67 -10.22
C GLY A 98 3.44 15.32 -10.69
N GLY A 99 2.14 15.19 -10.93
CA GLY A 99 1.57 14.00 -11.56
C GLY A 99 1.63 14.08 -13.09
N ASP A 100 1.43 12.92 -13.73
CA ASP A 100 1.45 12.76 -15.20
C ASP A 100 0.11 12.21 -15.69
N ALA A 101 -0.59 12.99 -16.52
CA ALA A 101 -1.87 12.62 -17.13
C ALA A 101 -1.72 11.85 -18.46
N THR A 102 -0.51 11.70 -18.99
CA THR A 102 -0.26 11.08 -20.29
C THR A 102 -0.68 9.61 -20.31
N ASN A 103 -1.10 9.13 -21.48
CA ASN A 103 -1.51 7.74 -21.71
C ASN A 103 -2.62 7.25 -20.77
N PHE A 104 -3.46 8.15 -20.26
CA PHE A 104 -4.63 7.79 -19.47
C PHE A 104 -5.85 7.61 -20.38
N ALA A 105 -6.62 6.57 -20.12
CA ALA A 105 -7.92 6.32 -20.72
C ALA A 105 -8.90 5.82 -19.65
N ALA A 106 -10.00 6.54 -19.50
CA ALA A 106 -11.06 6.20 -18.55
C ALA A 106 -11.64 4.81 -18.84
N ARG A 107 -11.87 4.01 -17.79
CA ARG A 107 -12.40 2.66 -17.90
C ARG A 107 -13.52 2.40 -16.88
N HIS A 108 -14.46 1.54 -17.28
CA HIS A 108 -15.58 1.15 -16.44
C HIS A 108 -15.14 0.20 -15.32
N LEU A 109 -15.69 0.38 -14.12
CA LEU A 109 -15.53 -0.55 -13.00
C LEU A 109 -16.21 -1.89 -13.34
N THR A 110 -15.47 -2.97 -13.15
CA THR A 110 -15.99 -4.34 -13.28
C THR A 110 -15.66 -5.17 -12.06
N ALA A 111 -16.38 -6.28 -11.84
CA ALA A 111 -16.04 -7.21 -10.77
C ALA A 111 -14.59 -7.71 -10.86
N LYS A 112 -14.08 -7.96 -12.07
CA LYS A 112 -12.69 -8.39 -12.29
C LYS A 112 -11.69 -7.33 -11.84
N ILE A 113 -11.92 -6.05 -12.16
CA ILE A 113 -11.06 -4.93 -11.73
C ILE A 113 -11.09 -4.80 -10.21
N ALA A 114 -12.28 -4.79 -9.60
CA ALA A 114 -12.43 -4.68 -8.15
C ALA A 114 -11.79 -5.86 -7.40
N THR A 115 -11.95 -7.09 -7.89
CA THR A 115 -11.36 -8.28 -7.25
C THR A 115 -9.86 -8.39 -7.42
N GLY A 116 -9.27 -7.73 -8.42
CA GLY A 116 -7.83 -7.69 -8.64
C GLY A 116 -7.08 -6.72 -7.73
N ALA A 117 -7.78 -5.80 -7.04
CA ALA A 117 -7.14 -4.82 -6.17
C ALA A 117 -6.97 -5.33 -4.74
N ASP A 118 -5.87 -4.96 -4.08
CA ASP A 118 -5.62 -5.26 -2.67
C ASP A 118 -6.35 -4.28 -1.74
N LEU A 119 -6.48 -3.02 -2.17
CA LEU A 119 -7.19 -1.95 -1.49
C LEU A 119 -8.01 -1.16 -2.52
N ILE A 120 -9.26 -0.84 -2.20
CA ILE A 120 -10.14 -0.04 -3.05
C ILE A 120 -10.50 1.24 -2.30
N LEU A 121 -10.18 2.39 -2.90
CA LEU A 121 -10.41 3.71 -2.35
C LEU A 121 -11.39 4.49 -3.23
N THR A 122 -12.56 4.77 -2.68
CA THR A 122 -13.63 5.45 -3.40
C THR A 122 -13.70 6.93 -3.02
N MET A 123 -14.20 7.77 -3.91
CA MET A 123 -14.31 9.21 -3.64
C MET A 123 -15.51 9.54 -2.75
N THR A 124 -16.52 8.69 -2.71
CA THR A 124 -17.70 8.84 -1.85
C THR A 124 -18.22 7.50 -1.36
N ARG A 125 -19.08 7.51 -0.33
CA ARG A 125 -19.83 6.34 0.14
C ARG A 125 -20.69 5.72 -0.97
N THR A 126 -21.34 6.53 -1.80
CA THR A 126 -22.10 6.04 -2.96
C THR A 126 -21.23 5.23 -3.93
N HIS A 127 -19.99 5.65 -4.18
CA HIS A 127 -19.07 4.87 -4.99
C HIS A 127 -18.64 3.58 -4.30
N ARG A 128 -18.48 3.60 -2.96
CA ARG A 128 -18.18 2.38 -2.18
C ARG A 128 -19.32 1.36 -2.32
N ASP A 129 -20.54 1.81 -2.18
CA ASP A 129 -21.72 0.95 -2.29
C ASP A 129 -21.81 0.33 -3.70
N ALA A 130 -21.57 1.13 -4.76
CA ALA A 130 -21.50 0.63 -6.14
C ALA A 130 -20.35 -0.38 -6.36
N VAL A 131 -19.20 -0.23 -5.70
CA VAL A 131 -18.14 -1.25 -5.71
C VAL A 131 -18.61 -2.54 -5.06
N LEU A 132 -19.32 -2.45 -3.94
CA LEU A 132 -19.81 -3.61 -3.20
C LEU A 132 -20.96 -4.33 -3.89
N GLU A 133 -21.74 -3.64 -4.74
CA GLU A 133 -22.73 -4.28 -5.61
C GLU A 133 -22.08 -5.24 -6.62
N VAL A 134 -20.93 -4.86 -7.19
CA VAL A 134 -20.24 -5.69 -8.18
C VAL A 134 -19.21 -6.66 -7.58
N ALA A 135 -18.74 -6.39 -6.35
CA ALA A 135 -17.71 -7.18 -5.67
C ALA A 135 -17.94 -7.23 -4.14
N PRO A 136 -19.03 -7.84 -3.64
CA PRO A 136 -19.39 -7.83 -2.21
C PRO A 136 -18.31 -8.46 -1.31
N GLN A 137 -17.51 -9.39 -1.82
CA GLN A 137 -16.39 -10.00 -1.12
C GLN A 137 -15.25 -9.03 -0.79
N ARG A 138 -15.28 -7.80 -1.35
CA ARG A 138 -14.28 -6.75 -1.09
C ARG A 138 -14.66 -5.80 0.05
N LEU A 139 -15.71 -6.06 0.80
CA LEU A 139 -16.20 -5.22 1.90
C LEU A 139 -15.08 -4.79 2.87
N ARG A 140 -14.21 -5.71 3.27
CA ARG A 140 -13.11 -5.44 4.20
C ARG A 140 -11.89 -4.74 3.55
N ARG A 141 -11.94 -4.48 2.25
CA ARG A 141 -10.88 -3.84 1.46
C ARG A 141 -11.35 -2.59 0.72
N THR A 142 -12.59 -2.15 0.96
CA THR A 142 -13.20 -1.00 0.28
C THR A 142 -13.55 0.09 1.30
N PHE A 143 -12.95 1.26 1.11
CA PHE A 143 -13.09 2.44 1.97
C PHE A 143 -13.29 3.68 1.11
N THR A 144 -13.76 4.79 1.68
CA THR A 144 -13.53 6.07 1.02
C THR A 144 -12.07 6.51 1.25
N LEU A 145 -11.55 7.35 0.36
CA LEU A 145 -10.16 7.83 0.48
C LEU A 145 -9.94 8.56 1.80
N LEU A 146 -10.87 9.43 2.18
CA LEU A 146 -10.76 10.19 3.43
C LEU A 146 -10.94 9.29 4.67
N GLU A 147 -11.82 8.29 4.60
CA GLU A 147 -11.98 7.28 5.67
C GLU A 147 -10.67 6.53 5.90
N ALA A 148 -10.05 6.01 4.83
CA ALA A 148 -8.79 5.28 4.94
C ALA A 148 -7.65 6.16 5.46
N ALA A 149 -7.53 7.40 4.97
CA ALA A 149 -6.52 8.34 5.43
C ALA A 149 -6.66 8.63 6.94
N ARG A 150 -7.88 8.84 7.43
CA ARG A 150 -8.17 9.06 8.86
C ARG A 150 -7.85 7.82 9.70
N LEU A 151 -8.18 6.62 9.23
CA LEU A 151 -7.83 5.37 9.93
C LEU A 151 -6.31 5.24 10.11
N VAL A 152 -5.52 5.65 9.13
CA VAL A 152 -4.05 5.65 9.26
C VAL A 152 -3.58 6.72 10.24
N THR A 153 -4.09 7.95 10.13
CA THR A 153 -3.58 9.10 10.91
C THR A 153 -4.11 9.15 12.32
N GLU A 154 -5.41 8.86 12.53
CA GLU A 154 -6.08 8.99 13.83
C GLU A 154 -6.06 7.68 14.63
N GLN A 155 -6.12 6.51 13.95
CA GLN A 155 -6.22 5.18 14.58
C GLN A 155 -4.94 4.36 14.45
N ASN A 156 -3.87 4.90 13.85
CA ASN A 156 -2.58 4.21 13.63
C ASN A 156 -2.68 2.89 12.84
N ALA A 157 -3.61 2.79 11.89
CA ALA A 157 -3.64 1.64 10.97
C ALA A 157 -2.29 1.52 10.23
N ARG A 158 -1.73 0.31 10.18
CA ARG A 158 -0.44 0.02 9.53
C ARG A 158 -0.58 -0.92 8.35
N THR A 159 -1.69 -1.63 8.25
CA THR A 159 -1.97 -2.60 7.19
C THR A 159 -3.39 -2.42 6.67
N VAL A 160 -3.66 -2.96 5.47
CA VAL A 160 -5.03 -3.01 4.92
C VAL A 160 -6.00 -3.77 5.86
N ALA A 161 -5.50 -4.77 6.59
CA ALA A 161 -6.31 -5.49 7.58
C ALA A 161 -6.68 -4.60 8.76
N ASP A 162 -5.76 -3.72 9.21
CA ASP A 162 -6.04 -2.78 10.31
C ASP A 162 -7.11 -1.78 9.92
N LEU A 163 -7.14 -1.29 8.67
CA LEU A 163 -8.20 -0.41 8.20
C LEU A 163 -9.59 -1.02 8.46
N ALA A 164 -9.77 -2.31 8.15
CA ALA A 164 -11.03 -3.00 8.37
C ALA A 164 -11.37 -3.22 9.85
N ASN A 165 -10.36 -3.49 10.67
CA ASN A 165 -10.54 -3.77 12.10
C ASN A 165 -10.79 -2.48 12.90
N LEU A 166 -10.17 -1.38 12.50
CA LEU A 166 -10.25 -0.09 13.19
C LEU A 166 -11.44 0.77 12.73
N ARG A 167 -12.07 0.43 11.58
CA ARG A 167 -13.24 1.17 11.05
C ARG A 167 -14.32 1.47 12.09
N PRO A 168 -14.73 0.54 13.00
CA PRO A 168 -15.76 0.81 14.00
C PRO A 168 -15.39 1.89 15.03
N HIS A 169 -14.11 2.26 15.12
CA HIS A 169 -13.61 3.29 16.04
C HIS A 169 -13.53 4.69 15.40
N LEU A 170 -13.91 4.81 14.13
CA LEU A 170 -13.97 6.11 13.47
C LEU A 170 -15.31 6.78 13.77
N ASP A 171 -15.28 8.05 14.17
CA ASP A 171 -16.50 8.82 14.36
C ASP A 171 -17.23 9.06 13.05
N ASP A 172 -18.51 8.69 12.99
CA ASP A 172 -19.37 8.82 11.80
C ASP A 172 -19.69 10.28 11.42
N ASN A 173 -19.41 11.24 12.29
CA ASN A 173 -19.82 12.64 12.14
C ASN A 173 -19.00 13.49 11.17
N ASN A 174 -17.94 12.93 10.55
CA ASN A 174 -17.09 13.68 9.64
C ASN A 174 -17.41 13.37 8.17
N ASN A 175 -17.40 14.41 7.36
CA ASN A 175 -17.56 14.27 5.92
C ASN A 175 -16.38 13.48 5.35
N ILE A 176 -16.65 12.25 4.90
CA ILE A 176 -15.68 11.34 4.29
C ILE A 176 -15.85 11.23 2.77
N ASP A 177 -16.65 12.12 2.19
CA ASP A 177 -16.94 12.18 0.75
C ASP A 177 -16.19 13.34 0.09
N ILE A 178 -15.57 13.09 -1.04
CA ILE A 178 -14.93 14.09 -1.89
C ILE A 178 -15.92 14.53 -2.98
N ALA A 179 -16.32 15.79 -2.96
CA ALA A 179 -17.31 16.35 -3.86
C ALA A 179 -16.93 16.21 -5.35
N ASP A 180 -17.92 16.21 -6.24
CA ASP A 180 -17.69 16.18 -7.68
C ASP A 180 -17.42 17.58 -8.23
N PRO A 181 -16.25 17.83 -8.84
CA PRO A 181 -15.93 19.14 -9.42
C PRO A 181 -16.52 19.33 -10.82
N ILE A 182 -17.11 18.32 -11.45
CA ILE A 182 -17.64 18.45 -12.83
C ILE A 182 -18.72 19.52 -12.88
N GLY A 183 -18.56 20.46 -13.85
CA GLY A 183 -19.46 21.60 -14.01
C GLY A 183 -19.20 22.75 -13.02
N GLN A 184 -18.17 22.67 -12.20
CA GLN A 184 -17.75 23.72 -11.28
C GLN A 184 -16.58 24.54 -11.85
N SER A 185 -16.19 25.60 -11.12
CA SER A 185 -15.05 26.44 -11.52
C SER A 185 -13.69 25.76 -11.33
N SER A 186 -12.65 26.31 -11.94
CA SER A 186 -11.26 25.83 -11.82
C SER A 186 -10.75 25.86 -10.37
N GLU A 187 -11.23 26.81 -9.56
CA GLU A 187 -10.89 26.90 -8.14
C GLU A 187 -11.44 25.69 -7.34
N VAL A 188 -12.64 25.21 -7.69
CA VAL A 188 -13.22 24.00 -7.11
C VAL A 188 -12.42 22.77 -7.52
N PHE A 189 -11.99 22.66 -8.77
CA PHE A 189 -11.07 21.59 -9.20
C PHE A 189 -9.76 21.63 -8.42
N ALA A 190 -9.18 22.81 -8.19
CA ALA A 190 -7.97 22.98 -7.40
C ALA A 190 -8.18 22.52 -5.95
N ALA A 191 -9.25 22.96 -5.30
CA ALA A 191 -9.59 22.60 -3.93
C ALA A 191 -9.80 21.09 -3.75
N ILE A 192 -10.51 20.44 -4.69
CA ILE A 192 -10.70 18.98 -4.69
C ILE A 192 -9.36 18.26 -4.92
N GLY A 193 -8.52 18.76 -5.79
CA GLY A 193 -7.18 18.22 -6.01
C GLY A 193 -6.30 18.35 -4.77
N ASP A 194 -6.38 19.45 -4.01
CA ASP A 194 -5.70 19.63 -2.73
C ASP A 194 -6.18 18.61 -1.69
N GLN A 195 -7.50 18.44 -1.59
CA GLN A 195 -8.09 17.46 -0.68
C GLN A 195 -7.62 16.04 -0.98
N ILE A 196 -7.60 15.65 -2.27
CA ILE A 196 -7.07 14.35 -2.70
C ILE A 196 -5.58 14.24 -2.35
N ALA A 197 -4.78 15.24 -2.72
CA ALA A 197 -3.33 15.22 -2.49
C ALA A 197 -2.98 15.12 -1.00
N ALA A 198 -3.72 15.80 -0.13
CA ALA A 198 -3.54 15.74 1.31
C ALA A 198 -3.87 14.37 1.93
N ALA A 199 -4.79 13.61 1.32
CA ALA A 199 -5.21 12.31 1.80
C ALA A 199 -4.31 11.14 1.35
N LEU A 200 -3.45 11.34 0.34
CA LEU A 200 -2.64 10.27 -0.26
C LEU A 200 -1.39 9.87 0.54
N PRO A 201 -0.62 10.75 1.19
CA PRO A 201 0.60 10.38 1.89
C PRO A 201 0.41 9.22 2.89
N PRO A 202 -0.59 9.22 3.80
CA PRO A 202 -0.80 8.10 4.71
C PRO A 202 -1.14 6.78 3.99
N ILE A 203 -1.78 6.85 2.81
CA ILE A 203 -2.10 5.66 2.02
C ILE A 203 -0.84 5.08 1.35
N VAL A 204 0.02 5.95 0.82
CA VAL A 204 1.28 5.52 0.21
C VAL A 204 2.21 4.90 1.27
N GLU A 205 2.25 5.47 2.47
CA GLU A 205 3.04 4.91 3.58
C GLU A 205 2.53 3.55 4.09
N LEU A 206 1.21 3.27 4.04
CA LEU A 206 0.65 1.94 4.33
C LEU A 206 1.29 0.82 3.49
N CYS A 207 1.81 1.16 2.32
CA CYS A 207 2.40 0.22 1.38
C CYS A 207 3.91 0.01 1.61
N ARG A 208 4.51 0.69 2.60
CA ARG A 208 5.92 0.56 2.93
C ARG A 208 6.24 -0.69 3.77
N TYR A 209 5.22 -1.27 4.40
CA TYR A 209 5.30 -2.42 5.31
C TYR A 209 4.51 -3.61 4.74
#